data_44504b11e489311ab1ec0fe101b3d959
#
_entry.id   44504b11e489311ab1ec0fe101b3d959
#
_cell.length_a   1.000
_cell.length_b   1.000
_cell.length_c   1.000
_cell.angle_alpha   90.00
_cell.angle_beta   90.00
_cell.angle_gamma   90.00
#
_symmetry.space_group_name_H-M   'P 1'
#
loop_
_entity.id
_entity.type
_entity.pdbx_description
1 polymer ?
#
loop_
_entity_poly.entity_id
_entity_poly.type
_entity_poly.pdbx_seq_one_letter_code
_entity_poly.pdbx_strand_id
1 'polypeptide(L)'
;MNKTKTLMVAAALMGSSALSASAQDLSFIMCGDIRPADQATIDQFQVDNPGVKVTMEAVPWGTCQDKSMTLAAAGDPVSVAYIGSRTLLKLSAEGLIVPAEISEEAAANYQPGVLKTVSSGGKYWGYPHAFSTKALYINCDLVVAAGMECKAPATWADMIAMAKAIKETQNVAGIGIAGKDFDNTMHMFLDFLYSNGGTVIDAATGAPTLDSKETRETLQMYADILPYGIEGPTAWERDQMKDLFNDGKLGMYVNGPWGRGQHAEKVPNQMVVPVPAGPSGVSGTILITDSIAVFKQEDPAVEAAAQKLAQALTSGAAQYDLDSTWGLTPILQYEKIGVEKPFYVDDPFWKIFVDGISTGGPEPLVSDFKSLQGVFTNMIQGVMLGEGGTVDELVTQAGVELAEVK
;
A
#
# COMPACT_ATOMS: atom_id res chain seq x y z
N MET A 1 22.52 34.07 -85.61
CA MET A 1 22.44 32.71 -85.08
C MET A 1 22.60 32.79 -83.58
N ASN A 2 21.54 32.97 -82.82
CA ASN A 2 21.58 32.97 -81.35
C ASN A 2 20.76 31.79 -80.84
N LYS A 3 21.40 30.91 -80.11
CA LYS A 3 20.81 29.77 -79.45
C LYS A 3 20.43 30.19 -78.02
N THR A 4 19.14 30.31 -77.75
CA THR A 4 18.60 30.49 -76.43
C THR A 4 18.56 29.16 -75.72
N LYS A 5 19.24 29.03 -74.56
CA LYS A 5 19.17 27.86 -73.66
C LYS A 5 18.06 28.13 -72.61
N THR A 6 17.02 27.32 -72.70
CA THR A 6 15.96 27.30 -71.67
C THR A 6 16.45 26.45 -70.47
N LEU A 7 16.56 27.05 -69.29
CA LEU A 7 16.80 26.34 -68.04
C LEU A 7 15.43 25.89 -67.44
N MET A 8 15.19 24.56 -67.34
CA MET A 8 14.13 24.01 -66.56
C MET A 8 14.57 23.89 -65.11
N VAL A 9 13.91 24.63 -64.21
CA VAL A 9 14.04 24.50 -62.76
C VAL A 9 13.02 23.46 -62.32
N ALA A 10 13.49 22.26 -61.91
CA ALA A 10 12.66 21.25 -61.27
C ALA A 10 12.50 21.61 -59.79
N ALA A 11 11.29 22.03 -59.40
CA ALA A 11 10.93 22.20 -57.99
C ALA A 11 10.64 20.82 -57.38
N ALA A 12 11.55 20.34 -56.54
CA ALA A 12 11.32 19.18 -55.71
C ALA A 12 10.36 19.53 -54.57
N LEU A 13 9.09 19.14 -54.64
CA LEU A 13 8.20 19.14 -53.50
C LEU A 13 8.63 18.02 -52.51
N MET A 14 9.32 18.40 -51.45
CA MET A 14 9.47 17.56 -50.28
C MET A 14 8.13 17.52 -49.55
N GLY A 15 7.36 16.48 -49.81
CA GLY A 15 6.18 16.16 -49.05
C GLY A 15 6.60 15.72 -47.67
N SER A 16 6.46 16.60 -46.67
CA SER A 16 6.50 16.22 -45.28
C SER A 16 5.33 15.29 -44.99
N SER A 17 5.56 14.00 -44.98
CA SER A 17 4.62 13.03 -44.41
C SER A 17 4.48 13.34 -42.92
N ALA A 18 3.51 14.17 -42.56
CA ALA A 18 3.05 14.20 -41.19
C ALA A 18 2.50 12.80 -40.88
N LEU A 19 3.28 12.00 -40.20
CA LEU A 19 2.75 10.79 -39.52
C LEU A 19 1.64 11.29 -38.62
N SER A 20 0.38 11.06 -39.05
CA SER A 20 -0.79 11.23 -38.17
C SER A 20 -0.54 10.30 -37.00
N ALA A 21 -0.16 10.85 -35.83
CA ALA A 21 -0.16 10.10 -34.60
C ALA A 21 -1.59 9.55 -34.44
N SER A 22 -1.73 8.23 -34.45
CA SER A 22 -3.01 7.60 -34.14
C SER A 22 -3.43 8.08 -32.75
N ALA A 23 -4.65 8.54 -32.62
CA ALA A 23 -5.21 8.86 -31.31
C ALA A 23 -5.16 7.60 -30.46
N GLN A 24 -4.61 7.71 -29.24
CA GLN A 24 -4.49 6.61 -28.29
C GLN A 24 -5.39 6.89 -27.10
N ASP A 25 -6.38 6.04 -26.92
CA ASP A 25 -7.25 6.08 -25.73
C ASP A 25 -6.69 5.15 -24.66
N LEU A 26 -6.29 5.70 -23.54
CA LEU A 26 -5.82 4.96 -22.38
C LEU A 26 -6.92 4.91 -21.33
N SER A 27 -7.15 3.73 -20.76
CA SER A 27 -8.02 3.53 -19.61
C SER A 27 -7.22 3.31 -18.34
N PHE A 28 -7.65 3.94 -17.24
CA PHE A 28 -6.99 3.84 -15.94
C PHE A 28 -7.99 3.54 -14.84
N ILE A 29 -7.87 2.39 -14.16
CA ILE A 29 -8.60 2.08 -12.93
C ILE A 29 -7.79 2.53 -11.72
N MET A 30 -8.40 3.44 -10.93
CA MET A 30 -7.88 3.90 -9.64
C MET A 30 -8.63 3.22 -8.51
N CYS A 31 -7.92 2.66 -7.54
CA CYS A 31 -8.52 2.16 -6.31
C CYS A 31 -8.79 3.30 -5.34
N GLY A 32 -10.04 3.41 -4.88
CA GLY A 32 -10.52 4.53 -4.09
C GLY A 32 -10.81 5.76 -4.93
N ASP A 33 -10.69 6.94 -4.34
CA ASP A 33 -10.96 8.20 -5.01
C ASP A 33 -9.82 8.60 -5.96
N ILE A 34 -10.17 9.33 -7.02
CA ILE A 34 -9.19 10.00 -7.89
C ILE A 34 -8.52 11.13 -7.10
N ARG A 35 -7.21 11.06 -6.98
CA ARG A 35 -6.45 12.05 -6.22
C ARG A 35 -6.15 13.28 -7.07
N PRO A 36 -6.24 14.50 -6.52
CA PRO A 36 -5.93 15.71 -7.27
C PRO A 36 -4.54 15.72 -7.91
N ALA A 37 -3.51 15.16 -7.24
CA ALA A 37 -2.16 15.07 -7.77
C ALA A 37 -2.08 14.15 -9.01
N ASP A 38 -2.77 13.00 -8.98
CA ASP A 38 -2.84 12.10 -10.14
C ASP A 38 -3.58 12.75 -11.30
N GLN A 39 -4.71 13.43 -11.02
CA GLN A 39 -5.47 14.15 -12.05
C GLN A 39 -4.62 15.23 -12.70
N ALA A 40 -3.92 16.04 -11.91
CA ALA A 40 -3.08 17.11 -12.44
C ALA A 40 -1.93 16.55 -13.31
N THR A 41 -1.34 15.44 -12.91
CA THR A 41 -0.30 14.75 -13.69
C THR A 41 -0.86 14.23 -15.02
N ILE A 42 -2.05 13.64 -15.01
CA ILE A 42 -2.71 13.13 -16.23
C ILE A 42 -3.09 14.29 -17.17
N ASP A 43 -3.62 15.39 -16.63
CA ASP A 43 -3.95 16.55 -17.44
C ASP A 43 -2.70 17.11 -18.14
N GLN A 44 -1.58 17.24 -17.41
CA GLN A 44 -0.31 17.66 -18.00
C GLN A 44 0.21 16.64 -19.03
N PHE A 45 0.14 15.33 -18.73
CA PHE A 45 0.55 14.27 -19.64
C PHE A 45 -0.19 14.34 -20.98
N GLN A 46 -1.48 14.63 -20.98
CA GLN A 46 -2.29 14.80 -22.20
C GLN A 46 -1.87 16.05 -22.99
N VAL A 47 -1.47 17.12 -22.31
CA VAL A 47 -0.91 18.33 -22.96
C VAL A 47 0.42 18.02 -23.65
N ASP A 48 1.29 17.25 -22.98
CA ASP A 48 2.63 16.92 -23.49
C ASP A 48 2.60 15.82 -24.56
N ASN A 49 1.51 15.05 -24.64
CA ASN A 49 1.32 13.98 -25.62
C ASN A 49 0.04 14.21 -26.46
N PRO A 50 0.05 15.17 -27.40
CA PRO A 50 -1.11 15.46 -28.24
C PRO A 50 -1.56 14.21 -29.00
N GLY A 51 -2.84 13.84 -28.86
CA GLY A 51 -3.43 12.63 -29.44
C GLY A 51 -3.57 11.45 -28.47
N VAL A 52 -3.06 11.57 -27.25
CA VAL A 52 -3.36 10.62 -26.17
C VAL A 52 -4.52 11.17 -25.33
N LYS A 53 -5.51 10.33 -25.06
CA LYS A 53 -6.60 10.61 -24.12
C LYS A 53 -6.58 9.58 -23.00
N VAL A 54 -6.65 10.04 -21.74
CA VAL A 54 -6.72 9.17 -20.56
C VAL A 54 -8.11 9.29 -19.93
N THR A 55 -8.76 8.14 -19.72
CA THR A 55 -10.03 8.06 -19.01
C THR A 55 -9.82 7.32 -17.70
N MET A 56 -10.03 7.99 -16.57
CA MET A 56 -9.96 7.38 -15.25
C MET A 56 -11.30 6.90 -14.76
N GLU A 57 -11.27 5.77 -14.04
CA GLU A 57 -12.41 5.25 -13.30
C GLU A 57 -12.00 4.99 -11.84
N ALA A 58 -12.70 5.64 -10.89
CA ALA A 58 -12.57 5.36 -9.46
C ALA A 58 -13.40 4.13 -9.10
N VAL A 59 -12.77 3.13 -8.50
CA VAL A 59 -13.40 1.88 -8.06
C VAL A 59 -13.09 1.65 -6.58
N PRO A 60 -14.07 1.28 -5.73
CA PRO A 60 -13.82 1.00 -4.33
C PRO A 60 -12.70 -0.01 -4.11
N TRP A 61 -11.87 0.20 -3.07
CA TRP A 61 -10.71 -0.63 -2.75
C TRP A 61 -11.02 -2.14 -2.71
N GLY A 62 -12.14 -2.52 -2.11
CA GLY A 62 -12.53 -3.93 -1.99
C GLY A 62 -12.84 -4.65 -3.29
N THR A 63 -12.88 -3.95 -4.43
CA THR A 63 -13.27 -4.51 -5.74
C THR A 63 -12.40 -4.06 -6.91
N CYS A 64 -11.55 -3.05 -6.75
CA CYS A 64 -10.81 -2.46 -7.86
C CYS A 64 -9.78 -3.43 -8.47
N GLN A 65 -9.07 -4.19 -7.64
CA GLN A 65 -8.08 -5.17 -8.12
C GLN A 65 -8.76 -6.31 -8.86
N ASP A 66 -9.84 -6.87 -8.29
CA ASP A 66 -10.61 -7.94 -8.92
C ASP A 66 -11.21 -7.49 -10.25
N LYS A 67 -11.69 -6.24 -10.34
CA LYS A 67 -12.19 -5.67 -11.60
C LYS A 67 -11.08 -5.63 -12.66
N SER A 68 -9.91 -5.09 -12.33
CA SER A 68 -8.78 -4.99 -13.25
C SER A 68 -8.32 -6.36 -13.76
N MET A 69 -8.21 -7.35 -12.84
CA MET A 69 -7.85 -8.72 -13.18
C MET A 69 -8.90 -9.40 -14.05
N THR A 70 -10.19 -9.21 -13.74
CA THR A 70 -11.30 -9.80 -14.50
C THR A 70 -11.35 -9.28 -15.93
N LEU A 71 -11.20 -7.96 -16.13
CA LEU A 71 -11.15 -7.35 -17.46
C LEU A 71 -9.96 -7.90 -18.26
N ALA A 72 -8.79 -8.00 -17.67
CA ALA A 72 -7.61 -8.53 -18.34
C ALA A 72 -7.77 -10.01 -18.71
N ALA A 73 -8.32 -10.83 -17.81
CA ALA A 73 -8.59 -12.23 -18.08
C ALA A 73 -9.67 -12.45 -19.16
N ALA A 74 -10.60 -11.50 -19.31
CA ALA A 74 -11.62 -11.50 -20.37
C ALA A 74 -11.10 -11.04 -21.74
N GLY A 75 -9.83 -10.59 -21.83
CA GLY A 75 -9.23 -10.07 -23.07
C GLY A 75 -9.61 -8.61 -23.40
N ASP A 76 -10.09 -7.87 -22.41
CA ASP A 76 -10.40 -6.43 -22.50
C ASP A 76 -9.67 -5.66 -21.37
N PRO A 77 -8.32 -5.71 -21.34
CA PRO A 77 -7.55 -5.12 -20.26
C PRO A 77 -7.61 -3.59 -20.28
N VAL A 78 -7.66 -2.98 -19.10
CA VAL A 78 -7.35 -1.55 -18.96
C VAL A 78 -5.89 -1.29 -19.33
N SER A 79 -5.56 -0.06 -19.75
CA SER A 79 -4.18 0.26 -20.11
C SER A 79 -3.26 0.27 -18.87
N VAL A 80 -3.72 0.90 -17.81
CA VAL A 80 -3.05 0.92 -16.51
C VAL A 80 -4.04 0.74 -15.36
N ALA A 81 -3.58 0.18 -14.25
CA ALA A 81 -4.36 0.15 -13.00
C ALA A 81 -3.47 0.44 -11.80
N TYR A 82 -4.03 1.15 -10.83
CA TYR A 82 -3.47 1.27 -9.50
C TYR A 82 -3.87 0.02 -8.70
N ILE A 83 -2.90 -0.78 -8.29
CA ILE A 83 -3.13 -2.05 -7.61
C ILE A 83 -2.10 -2.28 -6.49
N GLY A 84 -2.45 -3.15 -5.54
CA GLY A 84 -1.49 -3.61 -4.54
C GLY A 84 -0.35 -4.40 -5.17
N SER A 85 0.89 -4.10 -4.78
CA SER A 85 2.08 -4.78 -5.32
C SER A 85 2.05 -6.29 -5.09
N ARG A 86 1.34 -6.75 -4.08
CA ARG A 86 1.08 -8.16 -3.74
C ARG A 86 0.43 -8.99 -4.86
N THR A 87 -0.32 -8.34 -5.77
CA THR A 87 -0.98 -9.03 -6.90
C THR A 87 -0.14 -9.09 -8.17
N LEU A 88 0.97 -8.35 -8.23
CA LEU A 88 1.82 -8.27 -9.43
C LEU A 88 2.42 -9.61 -9.83
N LEU A 89 2.81 -10.44 -8.86
CA LEU A 89 3.38 -11.77 -9.16
C LEU A 89 2.38 -12.65 -9.90
N LYS A 90 1.13 -12.69 -9.46
CA LYS A 90 0.05 -13.44 -10.12
C LYS A 90 -0.16 -12.91 -11.53
N LEU A 91 -0.35 -11.60 -11.69
CA LEU A 91 -0.58 -10.97 -12.99
C LEU A 91 0.58 -11.20 -13.96
N SER A 92 1.82 -11.17 -13.49
CA SER A 92 2.99 -11.43 -14.31
C SER A 92 3.09 -12.90 -14.73
N ALA A 93 2.79 -13.84 -13.82
CA ALA A 93 2.78 -15.26 -14.11
C ALA A 93 1.71 -15.67 -15.13
N GLU A 94 0.57 -14.99 -15.09
CA GLU A 94 -0.53 -15.16 -16.04
C GLU A 94 -0.30 -14.40 -17.36
N GLY A 95 0.79 -13.61 -17.47
CA GLY A 95 1.14 -12.84 -18.67
C GLY A 95 0.19 -11.70 -19.00
N LEU A 96 -0.52 -11.17 -17.98
CA LEU A 96 -1.52 -10.12 -18.11
C LEU A 96 -0.93 -8.71 -18.04
N ILE A 97 0.24 -8.55 -17.43
CA ILE A 97 0.97 -7.28 -17.32
C ILE A 97 2.34 -7.38 -18.00
N VAL A 98 2.90 -6.24 -18.33
CA VAL A 98 4.24 -6.12 -18.90
C VAL A 98 5.22 -5.57 -17.86
N PRO A 99 6.54 -5.86 -17.97
CA PRO A 99 7.52 -5.28 -17.07
C PRO A 99 7.51 -3.76 -17.10
N ALA A 100 7.66 -3.15 -15.92
CA ALA A 100 7.84 -1.71 -15.79
C ALA A 100 9.24 -1.29 -16.27
N GLU A 101 9.31 -0.24 -17.06
CA GLU A 101 10.55 0.33 -17.60
C GLU A 101 11.17 1.34 -16.62
N ILE A 102 11.68 0.85 -15.48
CA ILE A 102 12.35 1.68 -14.47
C ILE A 102 13.86 1.64 -14.77
N SER A 103 14.44 2.80 -15.10
CA SER A 103 15.89 2.90 -15.35
C SER A 103 16.69 2.71 -14.05
N GLU A 104 17.99 2.35 -14.17
CA GLU A 104 18.88 2.24 -13.00
C GLU A 104 18.97 3.55 -12.22
N GLU A 105 18.98 4.69 -12.92
CA GLU A 105 18.98 6.03 -12.30
C GLU A 105 17.69 6.27 -11.49
N ALA A 106 16.53 5.97 -12.05
CA ALA A 106 15.24 6.07 -11.33
C ALA A 106 15.19 5.10 -10.15
N ALA A 107 15.66 3.87 -10.33
CA ALA A 107 15.69 2.85 -9.29
C ALA A 107 16.51 3.26 -8.06
N ALA A 108 17.62 3.97 -8.26
CA ALA A 108 18.49 4.46 -7.18
C ALA A 108 17.83 5.53 -6.27
N ASN A 109 16.74 6.12 -6.71
CA ASN A 109 16.03 7.17 -5.97
C ASN A 109 14.94 6.61 -5.03
N TYR A 110 14.53 5.36 -5.19
CA TYR A 110 13.54 4.76 -4.30
C TYR A 110 14.08 4.53 -2.88
N GLN A 111 13.20 4.56 -1.90
CA GLN A 111 13.54 4.14 -0.54
C GLN A 111 13.98 2.67 -0.51
N PRO A 112 14.90 2.29 0.39
CA PRO A 112 15.32 0.90 0.53
C PRO A 112 14.14 -0.04 0.73
N GLY A 113 14.13 -1.15 -0.01
CA GLY A 113 13.08 -2.16 0.09
C GLY A 113 11.88 -1.97 -0.83
N VAL A 114 11.55 -0.74 -1.26
CA VAL A 114 10.38 -0.46 -2.11
C VAL A 114 10.40 -1.27 -3.40
N LEU A 115 11.50 -1.24 -4.16
CA LEU A 115 11.59 -1.98 -5.41
C LEU A 115 11.56 -3.51 -5.25
N LYS A 116 11.88 -4.03 -4.07
CA LYS A 116 11.76 -5.47 -3.78
C LYS A 116 10.31 -5.93 -3.85
N THR A 117 9.36 -5.06 -3.47
CA THR A 117 7.92 -5.37 -3.47
C THR A 117 7.33 -5.55 -4.87
N VAL A 118 8.02 -5.08 -5.90
CA VAL A 118 7.58 -5.17 -7.31
C VAL A 118 8.51 -6.03 -8.17
N SER A 119 9.54 -6.64 -7.57
CA SER A 119 10.59 -7.36 -8.30
C SER A 119 10.33 -8.87 -8.33
N SER A 120 10.44 -9.47 -9.49
CA SER A 120 10.46 -10.92 -9.67
C SER A 120 11.20 -11.30 -10.95
N GLY A 121 12.02 -12.36 -10.93
CA GLY A 121 12.74 -12.86 -12.09
C GLY A 121 13.69 -11.83 -12.72
N GLY A 122 14.25 -10.92 -11.91
CA GLY A 122 15.15 -9.85 -12.37
C GLY A 122 14.45 -8.71 -13.12
N LYS A 123 13.13 -8.59 -13.03
CA LYS A 123 12.31 -7.53 -13.63
C LYS A 123 11.46 -6.84 -12.57
N TYR A 124 11.08 -5.61 -12.84
CA TYR A 124 10.04 -4.88 -12.12
C TYR A 124 8.70 -5.07 -12.82
N TRP A 125 7.62 -5.35 -12.08
CA TRP A 125 6.30 -5.67 -12.62
C TRP A 125 5.25 -4.58 -12.38
N GLY A 126 5.64 -3.48 -11.76
CA GLY A 126 4.83 -2.29 -11.55
C GLY A 126 5.70 -1.11 -11.19
N TYR A 127 5.16 0.09 -11.34
CA TYR A 127 5.77 1.33 -10.91
C TYR A 127 5.28 1.64 -9.49
N PRO A 128 6.13 1.54 -8.44
CA PRO A 128 5.72 1.88 -7.10
C PRO A 128 5.17 3.30 -7.05
N HIS A 129 3.94 3.45 -6.54
CA HIS A 129 3.19 4.72 -6.58
C HIS A 129 2.70 5.17 -5.20
N ALA A 130 2.43 4.25 -4.28
CA ALA A 130 2.16 4.57 -2.90
C ALA A 130 2.95 3.64 -1.98
N PHE A 131 3.46 4.21 -0.90
CA PHE A 131 4.22 3.49 0.10
C PHE A 131 3.73 3.86 1.49
N SER A 132 3.62 2.88 2.36
CA SER A 132 3.21 3.15 3.73
C SER A 132 3.83 2.19 4.72
N THR A 133 4.26 2.76 5.84
CA THR A 133 4.40 2.11 7.13
C THR A 133 3.15 2.39 7.97
N LYS A 134 3.02 1.77 9.13
CA LYS A 134 1.88 1.96 10.03
C LYS A 134 2.35 2.43 11.40
N ALA A 135 1.41 3.06 12.13
CA ALA A 135 1.62 3.55 13.47
C ALA A 135 0.35 3.38 14.31
N LEU A 136 0.49 3.36 15.62
CA LEU A 136 -0.65 3.34 16.55
C LEU A 136 -1.17 4.76 16.74
N TYR A 137 -2.46 4.96 16.43
CA TYR A 137 -3.22 6.18 16.70
C TYR A 137 -3.95 6.05 18.03
N ILE A 138 -3.85 7.08 18.87
CA ILE A 138 -4.39 7.11 20.23
C ILE A 138 -5.27 8.35 20.38
N ASN A 139 -6.50 8.18 20.83
CA ASN A 139 -7.39 9.27 21.22
C ASN A 139 -7.08 9.68 22.66
N CYS A 140 -6.27 10.73 22.83
CA CYS A 140 -5.83 11.20 24.16
C CYS A 140 -6.99 11.68 25.06
N ASP A 141 -8.09 12.16 24.49
CA ASP A 141 -9.23 12.58 25.29
C ASP A 141 -9.85 11.39 26.02
N LEU A 142 -9.96 10.22 25.36
CA LEU A 142 -10.46 9.00 25.98
C LEU A 142 -9.48 8.43 27.01
N VAL A 143 -8.16 8.53 26.76
CA VAL A 143 -7.12 8.08 27.70
C VAL A 143 -7.17 8.92 28.99
N VAL A 144 -7.24 10.24 28.85
CA VAL A 144 -7.31 11.16 30.00
C VAL A 144 -8.64 10.98 30.76
N ALA A 145 -9.77 10.83 30.05
CA ALA A 145 -11.06 10.54 30.64
C ALA A 145 -11.08 9.19 31.39
N ALA A 146 -10.24 8.23 30.98
CA ALA A 146 -10.03 6.97 31.68
C ALA A 146 -9.09 7.08 32.92
N GLY A 147 -8.66 8.30 33.27
CA GLY A 147 -7.80 8.55 34.42
C GLY A 147 -6.34 8.21 34.21
N MET A 148 -5.91 8.06 32.95
CA MET A 148 -4.52 7.77 32.58
C MET A 148 -3.83 9.02 32.01
N GLU A 149 -2.52 9.05 32.08
CA GLU A 149 -1.70 9.99 31.32
C GLU A 149 -1.66 9.54 29.84
N CYS A 150 -1.93 10.46 28.91
CA CYS A 150 -1.75 10.17 27.49
C CYS A 150 -0.28 10.21 27.11
N LYS A 151 0.37 9.06 27.14
CA LYS A 151 1.74 8.85 26.73
C LYS A 151 1.88 7.63 25.83
N ALA A 152 2.95 7.58 25.06
CA ALA A 152 3.23 6.45 24.18
C ALA A 152 3.34 5.14 24.98
N PRO A 153 2.53 4.10 24.69
CA PRO A 153 2.77 2.77 25.25
C PRO A 153 4.05 2.20 24.63
N ALA A 154 4.99 1.79 25.49
CA ALA A 154 6.27 1.23 25.03
C ALA A 154 6.14 -0.23 24.60
N THR A 155 5.23 -0.97 25.22
CA THR A 155 5.03 -2.41 25.04
C THR A 155 3.57 -2.75 24.76
N TRP A 156 3.33 -3.96 24.26
CA TRP A 156 1.97 -4.51 24.15
C TRP A 156 1.22 -4.51 25.48
N ALA A 157 1.92 -4.81 26.59
CA ALA A 157 1.30 -4.78 27.91
C ALA A 157 0.81 -3.38 28.31
N ASP A 158 1.56 -2.32 27.99
CA ASP A 158 1.14 -0.95 28.22
C ASP A 158 -0.09 -0.59 27.33
N MET A 159 -0.09 -1.02 26.07
CA MET A 159 -1.20 -0.82 25.13
C MET A 159 -2.46 -1.54 25.62
N ILE A 160 -2.36 -2.79 26.06
CA ILE A 160 -3.48 -3.55 26.63
C ILE A 160 -4.01 -2.88 27.89
N ALA A 161 -3.15 -2.40 28.78
CA ALA A 161 -3.56 -1.68 29.99
C ALA A 161 -4.33 -0.39 29.65
N MET A 162 -3.90 0.35 28.63
CA MET A 162 -4.58 1.54 28.15
C MET A 162 -5.94 1.18 27.52
N ALA A 163 -6.01 0.15 26.68
CA ALA A 163 -7.25 -0.34 26.08
C ALA A 163 -8.28 -0.76 27.15
N LYS A 164 -7.82 -1.49 28.17
CA LYS A 164 -8.62 -1.92 29.32
C LYS A 164 -9.19 -0.72 30.07
N ALA A 165 -8.35 0.25 30.44
CA ALA A 165 -8.80 1.43 31.17
C ALA A 165 -9.87 2.20 30.41
N ILE A 166 -9.71 2.41 29.11
CA ILE A 166 -10.71 3.06 28.27
C ILE A 166 -12.03 2.27 28.25
N LYS A 167 -11.97 0.95 28.01
CA LYS A 167 -13.17 0.10 27.92
C LYS A 167 -13.94 0.10 29.22
N GLU A 168 -13.26 -0.08 30.35
CA GLU A 168 -13.91 -0.20 31.68
C GLU A 168 -14.47 1.11 32.20
N THR A 169 -13.89 2.25 31.83
CA THR A 169 -14.32 3.55 32.38
C THR A 169 -15.22 4.36 31.44
N GLN A 170 -15.01 4.24 30.10
CA GLN A 170 -15.73 5.04 29.12
C GLN A 170 -16.82 4.24 28.38
N ASN A 171 -16.89 2.92 28.58
CA ASN A 171 -17.83 2.01 27.89
C ASN A 171 -17.77 2.12 26.35
N VAL A 172 -16.59 2.44 25.81
CA VAL A 172 -16.26 2.41 24.37
C VAL A 172 -15.16 1.40 24.11
N ALA A 173 -14.90 1.06 22.85
CA ALA A 173 -13.79 0.17 22.51
C ALA A 173 -12.45 0.82 22.84
N GLY A 174 -11.60 0.13 23.60
CA GLY A 174 -10.25 0.62 23.92
C GLY A 174 -9.32 0.53 22.71
N ILE A 175 -9.47 -0.52 21.88
CA ILE A 175 -8.68 -0.72 20.67
C ILE A 175 -9.49 -1.38 19.56
N GLY A 176 -9.18 -1.03 18.31
CA GLY A 176 -9.71 -1.64 17.12
C GLY A 176 -8.73 -2.65 16.53
N ILE A 177 -9.17 -3.89 16.34
CA ILE A 177 -8.44 -4.94 15.64
C ILE A 177 -9.31 -5.44 14.50
N ALA A 178 -8.73 -5.43 13.28
CA ALA A 178 -9.40 -5.93 12.08
C ALA A 178 -9.51 -7.46 12.11
N GLY A 179 -10.69 -7.97 11.74
CA GLY A 179 -10.94 -9.40 11.69
C GLY A 179 -11.80 -9.85 10.50
N LYS A 180 -12.25 -8.89 9.65
CA LYS A 180 -12.99 -9.20 8.43
C LYS A 180 -12.10 -9.95 7.43
N ASP A 181 -12.67 -10.83 6.61
CA ASP A 181 -11.94 -11.45 5.49
C ASP A 181 -11.58 -10.38 4.44
N PHE A 182 -10.48 -9.69 4.73
CA PHE A 182 -9.89 -8.63 3.91
C PHE A 182 -8.40 -8.49 4.23
N ASP A 183 -7.60 -7.93 3.32
CA ASP A 183 -6.15 -7.80 3.47
C ASP A 183 -5.73 -7.01 4.71
N ASN A 184 -6.52 -6.02 5.14
CA ASN A 184 -6.24 -5.24 6.35
C ASN A 184 -6.18 -6.08 7.64
N THR A 185 -6.84 -7.23 7.69
CA THR A 185 -6.77 -8.18 8.82
C THR A 185 -5.38 -8.79 8.92
N MET A 186 -4.86 -9.29 7.80
CA MET A 186 -3.48 -9.77 7.73
C MET A 186 -2.47 -8.63 7.98
N HIS A 187 -2.66 -7.47 7.35
CA HIS A 187 -1.74 -6.34 7.49
C HIS A 187 -1.61 -5.88 8.94
N MET A 188 -2.72 -5.74 9.67
CA MET A 188 -2.69 -5.33 11.07
C MET A 188 -2.02 -6.40 11.96
N PHE A 189 -2.22 -7.68 11.66
CA PHE A 189 -1.51 -8.75 12.35
C PHE A 189 0.00 -8.68 12.07
N LEU A 190 0.41 -8.40 10.84
CA LEU A 190 1.81 -8.26 10.47
C LEU A 190 2.49 -7.05 11.13
N ASP A 191 1.76 -5.95 11.38
CA ASP A 191 2.30 -4.84 12.17
C ASP A 191 2.75 -5.32 13.56
N PHE A 192 1.92 -6.10 14.23
CA PHE A 192 2.25 -6.65 15.54
C PHE A 192 3.27 -7.78 15.46
N LEU A 193 3.19 -8.66 14.47
CA LEU A 193 4.17 -9.74 14.28
C LEU A 193 5.59 -9.15 14.09
N TYR A 194 5.74 -8.15 13.24
CA TYR A 194 7.02 -7.48 13.00
C TYR A 194 7.47 -6.67 14.22
N SER A 195 6.56 -6.11 15.00
CA SER A 195 6.90 -5.47 16.28
C SER A 195 7.30 -6.48 17.37
N ASN A 196 7.24 -7.77 17.10
CA ASN A 196 7.78 -8.87 17.93
C ASN A 196 8.94 -9.61 17.24
N GLY A 197 9.47 -9.10 16.15
CA GLY A 197 10.59 -9.70 15.41
C GLY A 197 10.25 -10.99 14.66
N GLY A 198 8.96 -11.32 14.51
CA GLY A 198 8.52 -12.47 13.73
C GLY A 198 8.63 -12.24 12.22
N THR A 199 8.52 -13.30 11.45
CA THR A 199 8.54 -13.27 9.97
C THR A 199 7.52 -14.26 9.42
N VAL A 200 7.14 -14.10 8.15
CA VAL A 200 6.21 -14.99 7.45
C VAL A 200 6.95 -15.93 6.50
N ILE A 201 7.91 -15.38 5.78
CA ILE A 201 8.75 -16.09 4.81
C ILE A 201 10.19 -15.68 5.07
N ASP A 202 11.09 -16.65 5.16
CA ASP A 202 12.52 -16.39 5.26
C ASP A 202 13.04 -15.78 3.95
N ALA A 203 13.62 -14.60 4.04
CA ALA A 203 14.02 -13.83 2.86
C ALA A 203 15.18 -14.47 2.07
N ALA A 204 15.98 -15.36 2.68
CA ALA A 204 17.12 -15.99 2.04
C ALA A 204 16.75 -17.32 1.36
N THR A 205 15.84 -18.08 1.98
CA THR A 205 15.49 -19.44 1.53
C THR A 205 14.12 -19.52 0.89
N GLY A 206 13.24 -18.53 1.11
CA GLY A 206 11.84 -18.59 0.70
C GLY A 206 10.99 -19.55 1.56
N ALA A 207 11.54 -20.11 2.64
CA ALA A 207 10.82 -21.05 3.49
C ALA A 207 9.77 -20.33 4.36
N PRO A 208 8.58 -20.93 4.59
CA PRO A 208 7.60 -20.38 5.51
C PRO A 208 8.12 -20.40 6.95
N THR A 209 7.90 -19.30 7.69
CA THR A 209 8.34 -19.11 9.08
C THR A 209 7.21 -18.74 10.02
N LEU A 210 5.97 -18.83 9.56
CA LEU A 210 4.78 -18.43 10.34
C LEU A 210 4.58 -19.30 11.59
N ASP A 211 4.93 -20.60 11.55
CA ASP A 211 4.90 -21.46 12.72
C ASP A 211 6.09 -21.14 13.65
N SER A 212 5.98 -20.06 14.40
CA SER A 212 7.04 -19.54 15.25
C SER A 212 6.55 -19.15 16.65
N LYS A 213 7.49 -18.95 17.58
CA LYS A 213 7.20 -18.40 18.91
C LYS A 213 6.58 -17.00 18.81
N GLU A 214 7.15 -16.16 17.94
CA GLU A 214 6.73 -14.77 17.74
C GLU A 214 5.29 -14.69 17.22
N THR A 215 4.88 -15.61 16.33
CA THR A 215 3.49 -15.70 15.85
C THR A 215 2.54 -16.12 16.96
N ARG A 216 2.93 -17.10 17.79
CA ARG A 216 2.13 -17.52 18.96
C ARG A 216 1.94 -16.38 19.95
N GLU A 217 3.01 -15.67 20.28
CA GLU A 217 2.95 -14.51 21.17
C GLU A 217 2.06 -13.41 20.59
N THR A 218 2.13 -13.16 19.28
CA THR A 218 1.29 -12.17 18.61
C THR A 218 -0.19 -12.59 18.61
N LEU A 219 -0.48 -13.85 18.33
CA LEU A 219 -1.85 -14.36 18.34
C LEU A 219 -2.43 -14.42 19.78
N GLN A 220 -1.59 -14.71 20.77
CA GLN A 220 -1.97 -14.63 22.20
C GLN A 220 -2.29 -13.19 22.60
N MET A 221 -1.49 -12.20 22.15
CA MET A 221 -1.78 -10.78 22.39
C MET A 221 -3.16 -10.40 21.82
N TYR A 222 -3.54 -10.93 20.64
CA TYR A 222 -4.89 -10.75 20.10
C TYR A 222 -5.96 -11.31 21.04
N ALA A 223 -5.78 -12.51 21.57
CA ALA A 223 -6.71 -13.11 22.57
C ALA A 223 -6.82 -12.21 23.83
N ASP A 224 -5.70 -11.73 24.33
CA ASP A 224 -5.63 -10.94 25.57
C ASP A 224 -6.30 -9.55 25.43
N ILE A 225 -6.29 -8.97 24.23
CA ILE A 225 -6.81 -7.62 23.98
C ILE A 225 -8.30 -7.62 23.56
N LEU A 226 -8.81 -8.74 23.04
CA LEU A 226 -10.20 -8.85 22.56
C LEU A 226 -11.27 -8.38 23.57
N PRO A 227 -11.18 -8.65 24.89
CA PRO A 227 -12.16 -8.17 25.85
C PRO A 227 -12.30 -6.64 25.90
N TYR A 228 -11.27 -5.93 25.46
CA TYR A 228 -11.19 -4.46 25.47
C TYR A 228 -11.38 -3.86 24.08
N GLY A 229 -11.55 -4.70 23.08
CA GLY A 229 -11.70 -4.33 21.67
C GLY A 229 -13.11 -3.96 21.23
N ILE A 230 -13.26 -3.85 19.91
CA ILE A 230 -14.55 -3.63 19.24
C ILE A 230 -15.35 -4.94 19.32
N GLU A 231 -16.66 -4.83 19.57
CA GLU A 231 -17.57 -5.98 19.55
C GLU A 231 -17.76 -6.52 18.13
N GLY A 232 -17.83 -7.85 17.99
CA GLY A 232 -17.96 -8.53 16.71
C GLY A 232 -16.75 -8.26 15.78
N PRO A 233 -15.52 -8.50 16.23
CA PRO A 233 -14.30 -8.05 15.53
C PRO A 233 -14.18 -8.59 14.10
N THR A 234 -14.78 -9.74 13.79
CA THR A 234 -14.76 -10.35 12.45
C THR A 234 -15.59 -9.60 11.39
N ALA A 235 -16.40 -8.61 11.81
CA ALA A 235 -17.16 -7.77 10.89
C ALA A 235 -16.40 -6.49 10.46
N TRP A 236 -15.30 -6.18 11.13
CA TRP A 236 -14.63 -4.89 11.00
C TRP A 236 -13.34 -4.97 10.19
N GLU A 237 -13.14 -3.95 9.38
CA GLU A 237 -11.88 -3.64 8.72
C GLU A 237 -11.42 -2.22 9.13
N ARG A 238 -10.17 -1.89 8.83
CA ARG A 238 -9.53 -0.65 9.30
C ARG A 238 -10.28 0.62 8.90
N ASP A 239 -10.84 0.70 7.70
CA ASP A 239 -11.50 1.93 7.23
C ASP A 239 -12.76 2.25 8.03
N GLN A 240 -13.49 1.22 8.47
CA GLN A 240 -14.63 1.39 9.35
C GLN A 240 -14.21 1.82 10.77
N MET A 241 -13.05 1.41 11.24
CA MET A 241 -12.49 1.81 12.54
C MET A 241 -12.15 3.30 12.57
N LYS A 242 -11.75 3.89 11.45
CA LYS A 242 -11.54 5.33 11.29
C LYS A 242 -12.77 6.12 11.73
N ASP A 243 -13.96 5.69 11.34
CA ASP A 243 -15.20 6.37 11.68
C ASP A 243 -15.52 6.25 13.17
N LEU A 244 -15.30 5.09 13.78
CA LEU A 244 -15.44 4.91 15.24
C LEU A 244 -14.44 5.77 16.02
N PHE A 245 -13.21 5.90 15.54
CA PHE A 245 -12.19 6.74 16.16
C PHE A 245 -12.59 8.22 16.08
N ASN A 246 -13.07 8.67 14.92
CA ASN A 246 -13.57 10.01 14.72
C ASN A 246 -14.82 10.35 15.57
N ASP A 247 -15.66 9.36 15.82
CA ASP A 247 -16.86 9.50 16.67
C ASP A 247 -16.56 9.43 18.18
N GLY A 248 -15.30 9.24 18.59
CA GLY A 248 -14.92 9.05 19.99
C GLY A 248 -15.40 7.71 20.58
N LYS A 249 -15.65 6.71 19.74
CA LYS A 249 -16.12 5.37 20.13
C LYS A 249 -14.98 4.33 20.13
N LEU A 250 -13.78 4.76 19.80
CA LEU A 250 -12.58 3.92 19.71
C LEU A 250 -11.37 4.67 20.28
N GLY A 251 -10.67 4.05 21.24
CA GLY A 251 -9.50 4.63 21.89
C GLY A 251 -8.24 4.59 21.04
N MET A 252 -7.98 3.45 20.40
CA MET A 252 -6.75 3.20 19.64
C MET A 252 -7.01 2.33 18.43
N TYR A 253 -6.19 2.49 17.38
CA TYR A 253 -6.07 1.54 16.27
C TYR A 253 -4.82 1.80 15.44
N VAL A 254 -4.37 0.82 14.67
CA VAL A 254 -3.23 0.97 13.76
C VAL A 254 -3.70 1.54 12.42
N ASN A 255 -3.03 2.60 11.93
CA ASN A 255 -3.36 3.23 10.66
C ASN A 255 -2.09 3.75 9.96
N GLY A 256 -2.22 4.13 8.68
CA GLY A 256 -1.18 4.78 7.90
C GLY A 256 -1.07 6.29 8.16
N PRO A 257 -0.09 6.98 7.53
CA PRO A 257 0.14 8.41 7.77
C PRO A 257 -1.01 9.31 7.31
N TRP A 258 -1.84 8.88 6.37
CA TRP A 258 -3.08 9.60 5.97
C TRP A 258 -4.08 9.77 7.13
N GLY A 259 -3.98 8.95 8.18
CA GLY A 259 -4.81 9.07 9.38
C GLY A 259 -4.73 10.44 10.02
N ARG A 260 -3.58 11.13 9.96
CA ARG A 260 -3.44 12.50 10.46
C ARG A 260 -4.51 13.43 9.88
N GLY A 261 -4.65 13.45 8.55
CA GLY A 261 -5.66 14.26 7.87
C GLY A 261 -7.09 13.77 8.12
N GLN A 262 -7.30 12.46 8.21
CA GLN A 262 -8.60 11.86 8.46
C GLN A 262 -9.18 12.19 9.85
N HIS A 263 -8.32 12.48 10.83
CA HIS A 263 -8.71 12.68 12.23
C HIS A 263 -8.56 14.13 12.73
N ALA A 264 -7.86 14.99 11.98
CA ALA A 264 -7.45 16.32 12.44
C ALA A 264 -8.59 17.18 13.01
N GLU A 265 -9.77 17.15 12.39
CA GLU A 265 -10.93 17.94 12.80
C GLU A 265 -11.73 17.28 13.93
N LYS A 266 -11.78 15.95 14.00
CA LYS A 266 -12.65 15.19 14.90
C LYS A 266 -11.95 14.79 16.18
N VAL A 267 -10.65 14.49 16.11
CA VAL A 267 -9.81 14.07 17.23
C VAL A 267 -8.55 14.95 17.26
N PRO A 268 -8.65 16.25 17.58
CA PRO A 268 -7.52 17.18 17.56
C PRO A 268 -6.40 16.79 18.55
N ASN A 269 -6.74 16.09 19.64
CA ASN A 269 -5.80 15.60 20.65
C ASN A 269 -5.35 14.16 20.37
N GLN A 270 -5.24 13.77 19.09
CA GLN A 270 -4.68 12.47 18.75
C GLN A 270 -3.17 12.46 18.99
N MET A 271 -2.67 11.33 19.49
CA MET A 271 -1.24 11.00 19.53
C MET A 271 -0.98 9.88 18.53
N VAL A 272 0.14 9.97 17.83
CA VAL A 272 0.59 8.92 16.90
C VAL A 272 1.97 8.46 17.36
N VAL A 273 2.14 7.14 17.48
CA VAL A 273 3.36 6.53 18.00
C VAL A 273 3.71 5.28 17.21
N PRO A 274 4.97 4.85 17.18
CA PRO A 274 5.33 3.55 16.60
C PRO A 274 4.46 2.43 17.18
N VAL A 275 4.26 1.36 16.42
CA VAL A 275 3.60 0.15 16.96
C VAL A 275 4.41 -0.33 18.16
N PRO A 276 3.77 -0.52 19.35
CA PRO A 276 4.47 -0.90 20.56
C PRO A 276 5.21 -2.22 20.41
N ALA A 277 6.37 -2.34 21.09
CA ALA A 277 7.17 -3.54 21.02
C ALA A 277 6.49 -4.75 21.69
N GLY A 278 6.62 -5.90 21.05
CA GLY A 278 6.26 -7.19 21.64
C GLY A 278 7.32 -7.69 22.62
N PRO A 279 7.20 -8.95 23.10
CA PRO A 279 8.15 -9.57 24.05
C PRO A 279 9.61 -9.58 23.59
N SER A 280 9.87 -9.55 22.28
CA SER A 280 11.25 -9.47 21.75
C SER A 280 11.94 -8.13 22.00
N GLY A 281 11.16 -7.10 22.36
CA GLY A 281 11.68 -5.75 22.61
C GLY A 281 12.01 -4.95 21.33
N VAL A 282 11.68 -5.46 20.14
CA VAL A 282 11.85 -4.73 18.87
C VAL A 282 10.58 -3.97 18.53
N SER A 283 10.73 -2.87 17.81
CA SER A 283 9.62 -2.17 17.14
C SER A 283 9.65 -2.52 15.66
N GLY A 284 8.49 -2.68 15.06
CA GLY A 284 8.35 -3.00 13.65
C GLY A 284 6.99 -2.59 13.12
N THR A 285 6.85 -2.64 11.81
CA THR A 285 5.61 -2.33 11.09
C THR A 285 5.62 -3.04 9.76
N ILE A 286 4.48 -3.15 9.10
CA ILE A 286 4.45 -3.65 7.73
C ILE A 286 4.86 -2.56 6.74
N LEU A 287 5.60 -2.96 5.69
CA LEU A 287 5.89 -2.15 4.52
C LEU A 287 4.91 -2.52 3.40
N ILE A 288 4.00 -1.63 3.07
CA ILE A 288 3.02 -1.86 2.01
C ILE A 288 3.33 -0.92 0.84
N THR A 289 3.38 -1.51 -0.35
CA THR A 289 3.53 -0.78 -1.60
C THR A 289 2.34 -1.07 -2.50
N ASP A 290 1.79 -0.01 -3.08
CA ASP A 290 0.86 -0.12 -4.19
C ASP A 290 1.50 0.50 -5.44
N SER A 291 1.12 0.01 -6.60
CA SER A 291 1.81 0.30 -7.85
C SER A 291 0.86 0.66 -8.98
N ILE A 292 1.36 1.37 -9.96
CA ILE A 292 0.75 1.44 -11.29
C ILE A 292 1.26 0.25 -12.09
N ALA A 293 0.36 -0.66 -12.43
CA ALA A 293 0.65 -1.78 -13.33
C ALA A 293 0.23 -1.43 -14.76
N VAL A 294 1.07 -1.77 -15.73
CA VAL A 294 0.78 -1.63 -17.15
C VAL A 294 0.30 -2.99 -17.67
N PHE A 295 -0.93 -3.05 -18.12
CA PHE A 295 -1.51 -4.26 -18.66
C PHE A 295 -1.09 -4.44 -20.13
N LYS A 296 -0.89 -5.72 -20.50
CA LYS A 296 -0.55 -6.09 -21.87
C LYS A 296 -1.64 -5.64 -22.83
N GLN A 297 -1.27 -4.93 -23.88
CA GLN A 297 -2.18 -4.43 -24.92
C GLN A 297 -1.97 -5.16 -26.23
N GLU A 298 -3.03 -5.25 -27.06
CA GLU A 298 -2.90 -5.78 -28.43
C GLU A 298 -2.14 -4.81 -29.33
N ASP A 299 -2.35 -3.49 -29.14
CA ASP A 299 -1.62 -2.44 -29.87
C ASP A 299 -0.37 -2.03 -29.10
N PRO A 300 0.85 -2.29 -29.63
CA PRO A 300 2.09 -1.86 -29.00
C PRO A 300 2.22 -0.35 -28.80
N ALA A 301 1.51 0.46 -29.56
CA ALA A 301 1.52 1.91 -29.40
C ALA A 301 0.73 2.35 -28.17
N VAL A 302 -0.38 1.68 -27.87
CA VAL A 302 -1.17 1.87 -26.63
C VAL A 302 -0.34 1.42 -25.41
N GLU A 303 0.34 0.26 -25.51
CA GLU A 303 1.21 -0.24 -24.43
C GLU A 303 2.36 0.73 -24.13
N ALA A 304 3.04 1.24 -25.18
CA ALA A 304 4.11 2.22 -25.02
C ALA A 304 3.60 3.55 -24.41
N ALA A 305 2.39 4.00 -24.78
CA ALA A 305 1.79 5.19 -24.18
C ALA A 305 1.40 4.95 -22.70
N ALA A 306 0.92 3.75 -22.37
CA ALA A 306 0.61 3.35 -21.00
C ALA A 306 1.87 3.32 -20.11
N GLN A 307 3.03 2.83 -20.62
CA GLN A 307 4.32 2.90 -19.94
C GLN A 307 4.72 4.36 -19.64
N LYS A 308 4.59 5.25 -20.62
CA LYS A 308 4.88 6.68 -20.44
C LYS A 308 3.96 7.34 -19.41
N LEU A 309 2.68 6.98 -19.40
CA LEU A 309 1.72 7.47 -18.40
C LEU A 309 2.12 7.01 -17.00
N ALA A 310 2.46 5.73 -16.81
CA ALA A 310 2.91 5.19 -15.55
C ALA A 310 4.21 5.86 -15.07
N GLN A 311 5.18 6.12 -15.97
CA GLN A 311 6.40 6.87 -15.67
C GLN A 311 6.10 8.32 -15.26
N ALA A 312 5.15 8.99 -15.92
CA ALA A 312 4.76 10.35 -15.57
C ALA A 312 4.15 10.42 -14.15
N LEU A 313 3.23 9.50 -13.84
CA LEU A 313 2.56 9.40 -12.54
C LEU A 313 3.53 9.12 -11.38
N THR A 314 4.63 8.42 -11.66
CA THR A 314 5.66 8.06 -10.67
C THR A 314 6.95 8.87 -10.79
N SER A 315 6.92 9.95 -11.58
CA SER A 315 8.05 10.89 -11.68
C SER A 315 8.31 11.63 -10.37
N GLY A 316 9.54 12.08 -10.14
CA GLY A 316 9.93 12.68 -8.86
C GLY A 316 9.03 13.82 -8.39
N ALA A 317 8.61 14.71 -9.29
CA ALA A 317 7.73 15.83 -8.96
C ALA A 317 6.29 15.38 -8.67
N ALA A 318 5.71 14.55 -9.55
CA ALA A 318 4.35 14.03 -9.39
C ALA A 318 4.24 13.17 -8.12
N GLN A 319 5.25 12.35 -7.86
CA GLN A 319 5.30 11.50 -6.68
C GLN A 319 5.44 12.32 -5.38
N TYR A 320 6.23 13.41 -5.41
CA TYR A 320 6.33 14.32 -4.26
C TYR A 320 5.00 14.99 -3.93
N ASP A 321 4.29 15.48 -4.95
CA ASP A 321 2.96 16.06 -4.78
C ASP A 321 1.96 15.05 -4.22
N LEU A 322 1.98 13.83 -4.71
CA LEU A 322 1.13 12.75 -4.22
C LEU A 322 1.43 12.43 -2.75
N ASP A 323 2.68 12.14 -2.42
CA ASP A 323 3.07 11.73 -1.06
C ASP A 323 2.76 12.83 -0.03
N SER A 324 3.06 14.10 -0.38
CA SER A 324 2.85 15.22 0.53
C SER A 324 1.38 15.61 0.72
N THR A 325 0.55 15.49 -0.33
CA THR A 325 -0.85 15.94 -0.30
C THR A 325 -1.80 14.83 0.16
N TRP A 326 -1.55 13.59 -0.22
CA TRP A 326 -2.34 12.46 0.26
C TRP A 326 -1.91 11.98 1.64
N GLY A 327 -0.69 12.28 2.04
CA GLY A 327 -0.14 11.86 3.33
C GLY A 327 0.37 10.43 3.27
N LEU A 328 1.35 10.17 2.41
CA LEU A 328 2.02 8.87 2.28
C LEU A 328 3.40 8.90 2.92
N THR A 329 3.90 7.74 3.34
CA THR A 329 5.33 7.59 3.64
C THR A 329 6.10 7.89 2.36
N PRO A 330 7.17 8.72 2.40
CA PRO A 330 7.91 9.08 1.20
C PRO A 330 8.45 7.83 0.50
N ILE A 331 8.06 7.63 -0.76
CA ILE A 331 8.46 6.48 -1.56
C ILE A 331 9.84 6.66 -2.20
N LEU A 332 10.20 7.92 -2.47
CA LEU A 332 11.49 8.33 -3.00
C LEU A 332 12.34 9.02 -1.92
N GLN A 333 13.64 9.00 -2.11
CA GLN A 333 14.62 9.79 -1.35
C GLN A 333 14.67 11.18 -1.94
N TYR A 334 13.73 12.05 -1.56
CA TYR A 334 13.48 13.33 -2.22
C TYR A 334 14.68 14.28 -2.21
N GLU A 335 15.55 14.20 -1.20
CA GLU A 335 16.79 14.96 -1.14
C GLU A 335 17.73 14.58 -2.30
N LYS A 336 17.74 13.33 -2.73
CA LYS A 336 18.56 12.88 -3.86
C LYS A 336 18.09 13.41 -5.20
N ILE A 337 16.82 13.75 -5.32
CA ILE A 337 16.23 14.32 -6.54
C ILE A 337 16.09 15.84 -6.49
N GLY A 338 16.74 16.50 -5.52
CA GLY A 338 16.89 17.95 -5.47
C GLY A 338 15.81 18.70 -4.71
N VAL A 339 14.98 18.02 -3.91
CA VAL A 339 14.06 18.70 -2.99
C VAL A 339 14.85 19.12 -1.75
N GLU A 340 15.15 20.42 -1.61
CA GLU A 340 15.98 20.93 -0.51
C GLU A 340 15.40 20.68 0.88
N LYS A 341 14.07 20.76 1.00
CA LYS A 341 13.36 20.58 2.26
C LYS A 341 12.10 19.73 2.07
N PRO A 342 12.23 18.40 2.05
CA PRO A 342 11.08 17.51 1.97
C PRO A 342 10.12 17.69 3.14
N PHE A 343 8.81 17.44 2.90
CA PHE A 343 7.73 17.66 3.87
C PHE A 343 7.91 16.90 5.19
N TYR A 344 8.67 15.82 5.19
CA TYR A 344 8.87 14.93 6.35
C TYR A 344 10.07 15.31 7.24
N VAL A 345 10.94 16.23 6.83
CA VAL A 345 12.23 16.49 7.52
C VAL A 345 12.04 17.16 8.87
N ASP A 346 11.17 18.18 8.95
CA ASP A 346 10.98 18.99 10.16
C ASP A 346 9.75 18.62 10.97
N ASP A 347 8.95 17.67 10.54
CA ASP A 347 7.71 17.29 11.22
C ASP A 347 7.88 15.96 11.98
N PRO A 348 7.86 15.98 13.33
CA PRO A 348 8.01 14.78 14.16
C PRO A 348 7.00 13.67 13.85
N PHE A 349 5.83 14.01 13.32
CA PHE A 349 4.82 13.05 12.88
C PHE A 349 5.39 12.15 11.78
N TRP A 350 6.00 12.75 10.75
CA TRP A 350 6.56 12.00 9.62
C TRP A 350 7.74 11.13 10.03
N LYS A 351 8.51 11.58 11.03
CA LYS A 351 9.64 10.81 11.54
C LYS A 351 9.22 9.41 11.99
N ILE A 352 8.03 9.25 12.58
CA ILE A 352 7.51 7.95 13.03
C ILE A 352 7.42 6.97 11.84
N PHE A 353 6.87 7.43 10.71
CA PHE A 353 6.67 6.60 9.54
C PHE A 353 7.95 6.36 8.74
N VAL A 354 8.82 7.37 8.65
CA VAL A 354 10.13 7.27 7.97
C VAL A 354 11.08 6.35 8.75
N ASP A 355 11.18 6.49 10.07
CA ASP A 355 11.99 5.60 10.91
C ASP A 355 11.50 4.14 10.82
N GLY A 356 10.19 3.94 10.71
CA GLY A 356 9.55 2.64 10.52
C GLY A 356 10.00 1.90 9.25
N ILE A 357 10.52 2.60 8.22
CA ILE A 357 11.04 1.95 7.00
C ILE A 357 12.19 0.99 7.33
N SER A 358 13.08 1.40 8.23
CA SER A 358 14.27 0.62 8.58
C SER A 358 13.98 -0.63 9.42
N THR A 359 12.87 -0.63 10.15
CA THR A 359 12.44 -1.73 11.03
C THR A 359 11.23 -2.49 10.49
N GLY A 360 10.70 -2.06 9.36
CA GLY A 360 9.53 -2.66 8.75
C GLY A 360 9.84 -3.98 8.05
N GLY A 361 8.88 -4.92 8.13
CA GLY A 361 8.88 -6.16 7.36
C GLY A 361 8.04 -6.05 6.09
N PRO A 362 8.40 -6.78 5.02
CA PRO A 362 7.67 -6.73 3.76
C PRO A 362 6.30 -7.40 3.86
N GLU A 363 5.37 -6.96 3.03
CA GLU A 363 4.22 -7.77 2.69
C GLU A 363 4.71 -9.06 2.01
N PRO A 364 4.26 -10.26 2.44
CA PRO A 364 4.73 -11.51 1.83
C PRO A 364 4.38 -11.57 0.35
N LEU A 365 5.38 -11.79 -0.50
CA LEU A 365 5.20 -11.87 -1.94
C LEU A 365 5.01 -13.34 -2.36
N VAL A 366 3.78 -13.70 -2.68
CA VAL A 366 3.36 -15.00 -3.17
C VAL A 366 2.50 -14.85 -4.42
N SER A 367 2.47 -15.86 -5.28
CA SER A 367 1.62 -15.81 -6.48
C SER A 367 0.14 -16.03 -6.16
N ASP A 368 -0.18 -16.73 -5.08
CA ASP A 368 -1.54 -16.91 -4.59
C ASP A 368 -1.80 -16.12 -3.31
N PHE A 369 -1.87 -14.80 -3.47
CA PHE A 369 -2.13 -13.89 -2.35
C PHE A 369 -3.48 -14.14 -1.66
N LYS A 370 -4.51 -14.59 -2.39
CA LYS A 370 -5.82 -14.88 -1.78
C LYS A 370 -5.76 -16.06 -0.83
N SER A 371 -5.02 -17.11 -1.17
CA SER A 371 -4.78 -18.24 -0.26
C SER A 371 -3.95 -17.81 0.96
N LEU A 372 -2.90 -16.99 0.77
CA LEU A 372 -2.16 -16.40 1.89
C LEU A 372 -3.07 -15.62 2.84
N GLN A 373 -3.90 -14.72 2.29
CA GLN A 373 -4.88 -13.96 3.07
C GLN A 373 -5.81 -14.89 3.85
N GLY A 374 -6.27 -15.98 3.23
CA GLY A 374 -7.12 -17.00 3.86
C GLY A 374 -6.45 -17.65 5.08
N VAL A 375 -5.17 -18.02 4.97
CA VAL A 375 -4.40 -18.59 6.10
C VAL A 375 -4.43 -17.65 7.31
N PHE A 376 -4.11 -16.37 7.11
CA PHE A 376 -4.14 -15.38 8.18
C PHE A 376 -5.56 -15.15 8.72
N THR A 377 -6.54 -15.01 7.84
CA THR A 377 -7.93 -14.77 8.24
C THR A 377 -8.44 -15.91 9.12
N ASN A 378 -8.22 -17.16 8.72
CA ASN A 378 -8.65 -18.35 9.48
C ASN A 378 -7.98 -18.39 10.87
N MET A 379 -6.68 -18.19 10.93
CA MET A 379 -5.92 -18.17 12.19
C MET A 379 -6.41 -17.07 13.13
N ILE A 380 -6.56 -15.85 12.63
CA ILE A 380 -6.97 -14.68 13.41
C ILE A 380 -8.42 -14.81 13.87
N GLN A 381 -9.33 -15.17 12.96
CA GLN A 381 -10.75 -15.37 13.30
C GLN A 381 -10.95 -16.55 14.25
N GLY A 382 -10.13 -17.59 14.16
CA GLY A 382 -10.13 -18.70 15.11
C GLY A 382 -10.00 -18.22 16.56
N VAL A 383 -9.01 -17.37 16.83
CA VAL A 383 -8.84 -16.73 18.14
C VAL A 383 -10.00 -15.79 18.47
N MET A 384 -10.43 -14.95 17.53
CA MET A 384 -11.50 -13.96 17.76
C MET A 384 -12.84 -14.58 18.11
N LEU A 385 -13.13 -15.75 17.55
CA LEU A 385 -14.38 -16.48 17.76
C LEU A 385 -14.26 -17.55 18.86
N GLY A 386 -13.04 -17.85 19.33
CA GLY A 386 -12.79 -18.98 20.22
C GLY A 386 -13.01 -20.33 19.54
N GLU A 387 -12.75 -20.41 18.24
CA GLU A 387 -12.95 -21.58 17.39
C GLU A 387 -11.64 -22.13 16.84
N GLY A 388 -11.61 -23.37 16.38
CA GLY A 388 -10.45 -23.95 15.70
C GLY A 388 -9.33 -24.44 16.63
N GLY A 389 -9.46 -24.30 17.95
CA GLY A 389 -8.50 -24.82 18.92
C GLY A 389 -7.76 -23.75 19.73
N THR A 390 -6.63 -24.16 20.31
CA THR A 390 -5.74 -23.28 21.05
C THR A 390 -4.89 -22.40 20.12
N VAL A 391 -4.26 -21.35 20.66
CA VAL A 391 -3.30 -20.52 19.92
C VAL A 391 -2.21 -21.38 19.25
N ASP A 392 -1.68 -22.39 19.97
CA ASP A 392 -0.64 -23.29 19.43
C ASP A 392 -1.16 -24.09 18.23
N GLU A 393 -2.37 -24.64 18.32
CA GLU A 393 -2.99 -25.42 17.24
C GLU A 393 -3.29 -24.54 16.03
N LEU A 394 -3.82 -23.33 16.23
CA LEU A 394 -4.11 -22.38 15.16
C LEU A 394 -2.83 -21.95 14.42
N VAL A 395 -1.75 -21.63 15.14
CA VAL A 395 -0.48 -21.24 14.52
C VAL A 395 0.18 -22.41 13.78
N THR A 396 0.15 -23.61 14.36
CA THR A 396 0.68 -24.81 13.70
C THR A 396 -0.09 -25.12 12.42
N GLN A 397 -1.42 -25.03 12.45
CA GLN A 397 -2.24 -25.23 11.28
C GLN A 397 -1.95 -24.19 10.19
N ALA A 398 -1.84 -22.90 10.58
CA ALA A 398 -1.50 -21.82 9.66
C ALA A 398 -0.12 -22.02 9.01
N GLY A 399 0.86 -22.54 9.77
CA GLY A 399 2.18 -22.89 9.23
C GLY A 399 2.13 -24.00 8.18
N VAL A 400 1.29 -25.04 8.38
CA VAL A 400 1.06 -26.11 7.41
C VAL A 400 0.38 -25.56 6.15
N GLU A 401 -0.67 -24.76 6.30
CA GLU A 401 -1.40 -24.16 5.18
C GLU A 401 -0.51 -23.22 4.37
N LEU A 402 0.32 -22.41 5.05
CA LEU A 402 1.25 -21.51 4.37
C LEU A 402 2.28 -22.24 3.51
N ALA A 403 2.71 -23.43 3.93
CA ALA A 403 3.65 -24.24 3.15
C ALA A 403 3.09 -24.73 1.80
N GLU A 404 1.77 -24.71 1.64
CA GLU A 404 1.06 -25.07 0.41
C GLU A 404 0.77 -23.85 -0.49
N VAL A 405 0.92 -22.63 0.02
CA VAL A 405 0.73 -21.38 -0.74
C VAL A 405 1.88 -21.20 -1.74
N LYS A 406 1.54 -20.88 -2.98
CA LYS A 406 2.49 -20.73 -4.10
C LYS A 406 2.93 -19.29 -4.32
#